data_f45d73fc222da2e8f2bd6a360413525b
#
_entry.id   f45d73fc222da2e8f2bd6a360413525b
#
_cell.length_a   1.000
_cell.length_b   1.000
_cell.length_c   1.000
_cell.angle_alpha   90.00
_cell.angle_beta   90.00
_cell.angle_gamma   90.00
#
_symmetry.space_group_name_H-M   'P 1'
#
loop_
_entity.id
_entity.type
_entity.pdbx_description
1 polymer ?
#
loop_
_entity_poly.entity_id
_entity_poly.type
_entity_poly.pdbx_seq_one_letter_code
_entity_poly.pdbx_strand_id
1 'polypeptide(L)'
;MRRVNESVRQVLSETVGEMKDQRIGFVTVTGVQTSPDLRHAKVFVSVLGSERKREATLAGLSAAHGVLQSRLAHELRMKRTPTLAFEYDPSVERGVRMSQLIDELAPEDNPGR
;
A
#
# COMPACT_ATOMS: atom_id res chain seq x y z
N MET A 1 -5.95 14.07 -4.27
CA MET A 1 -5.57 12.81 -3.57
C MET A 1 -4.37 12.09 -4.12
N ARG A 2 -4.11 12.25 -5.39
CA ARG A 2 -3.02 11.51 -6.01
C ARG A 2 -1.66 11.77 -5.37
N ARG A 3 -1.36 13.03 -5.08
CA ARG A 3 -0.09 13.40 -4.46
C ARG A 3 0.02 12.83 -3.04
N VAL A 4 -1.07 12.88 -2.31
CA VAL A 4 -1.11 12.32 -0.96
C VAL A 4 -0.91 10.81 -1.00
N ASN A 5 -1.61 10.14 -1.92
CA ASN A 5 -1.49 8.69 -2.05
C ASN A 5 -0.07 8.28 -2.40
N GLU A 6 0.58 9.03 -3.28
CA GLU A 6 1.96 8.73 -3.66
C GLU A 6 2.93 8.95 -2.52
N SER A 7 2.75 10.02 -1.75
CA SER A 7 3.60 10.29 -0.59
C SER A 7 3.44 9.21 0.47
N VAL A 8 2.21 8.79 0.73
CA VAL A 8 1.94 7.72 1.69
C VAL A 8 2.56 6.42 1.20
N ARG A 9 2.39 6.10 -0.08
CA ARG A 9 2.95 4.89 -0.66
C ARG A 9 4.47 4.85 -0.48
N GLN A 10 5.14 5.96 -0.74
CA GLN A 10 6.58 6.01 -0.64
C GLN A 10 7.06 5.77 0.79
N VAL A 11 6.44 6.44 1.75
CA VAL A 11 6.81 6.26 3.16
C VAL A 11 6.57 4.82 3.61
N LEU A 12 5.42 4.27 3.26
CA LEU A 12 5.10 2.89 3.64
C LEU A 12 6.04 1.89 3.00
N SER A 13 6.37 2.10 1.74
CA SER A 13 7.30 1.21 1.02
C SER A 13 8.66 1.19 1.71
N GLU A 14 9.17 2.35 2.07
CA GLU A 14 10.45 2.45 2.76
C GLU A 14 10.39 1.81 4.14
N THR A 15 9.32 2.08 4.88
CA THR A 15 9.17 1.55 6.24
C THR A 15 9.07 0.03 6.24
N VAL A 16 8.25 -0.50 5.33
CA VAL A 16 8.09 -1.95 5.22
C VAL A 16 9.42 -2.61 4.85
N GLY A 17 10.19 -1.97 3.99
CA GLY A 17 11.50 -2.50 3.60
C GLY A 17 12.50 -2.57 4.76
N GLU A 18 12.30 -1.75 5.79
CA GLU A 18 13.16 -1.73 6.97
C GLU A 18 12.70 -2.69 8.06
N MET A 19 11.50 -3.22 7.96
CA MET A 19 10.94 -4.09 9.00
C MET A 19 11.60 -5.46 9.00
N LYS A 20 11.80 -5.99 10.22
CA LYS A 20 12.45 -7.26 10.40
C LYS A 20 11.52 -8.30 11.03
N ASP A 21 10.27 -8.28 10.64
CA ASP A 21 9.29 -9.24 11.11
C ASP A 21 9.34 -10.46 10.19
N GLN A 22 9.54 -11.64 10.79
CA GLN A 22 9.66 -12.87 10.02
C GLN A 22 8.39 -13.22 9.23
N ARG A 23 7.24 -12.71 9.66
CA ARG A 23 6.00 -12.93 8.94
C ARG A 23 5.96 -12.17 7.63
N ILE A 24 6.70 -11.07 7.57
CA ILE A 24 6.71 -10.21 6.38
C ILE A 24 7.85 -10.65 5.48
N GLY A 25 7.48 -11.23 4.33
CA GLY A 25 8.45 -11.67 3.34
C GLY A 25 8.78 -10.57 2.36
N PHE A 26 9.04 -10.96 1.11
CA PHE A 26 9.24 -9.98 0.05
C PHE A 26 7.90 -9.36 -0.30
N VAL A 27 7.74 -8.09 0.06
CA VAL A 27 6.50 -7.37 -0.14
C VAL A 27 6.79 -6.03 -0.80
N THR A 28 5.93 -5.65 -1.73
CA THR A 28 6.02 -4.37 -2.41
C THR A 28 4.69 -3.65 -2.22
N VAL A 29 4.75 -2.39 -1.79
CA VAL A 29 3.56 -1.56 -1.74
C VAL A 29 3.30 -1.06 -3.15
N THR A 30 2.22 -1.56 -3.75
CA THR A 30 1.92 -1.26 -5.15
C THR A 30 1.04 -0.03 -5.32
N GLY A 31 0.29 0.33 -4.29
CA GLY A 31 -0.55 1.51 -4.37
C GLY A 31 -1.22 1.82 -3.05
N VAL A 32 -1.74 3.03 -2.96
CA VAL A 32 -2.48 3.49 -1.79
C VAL A 32 -3.69 4.26 -2.29
N GLN A 33 -4.83 4.02 -1.65
CA GLN A 33 -6.05 4.74 -1.96
C GLN A 33 -6.60 5.31 -0.65
N THR A 34 -6.52 6.63 -0.52
CA THR A 34 -6.93 7.33 0.68
C THR A 34 -8.34 7.87 0.50
N SER A 35 -9.17 7.75 1.54
CA SER A 35 -10.51 8.32 1.50
C SER A 35 -10.43 9.84 1.46
N PRO A 36 -11.48 10.51 0.92
CA PRO A 36 -11.46 11.97 0.81
C PRO A 36 -11.28 12.69 2.14
N ASP A 37 -11.78 12.11 3.23
CA ASP A 37 -11.64 12.71 4.56
C ASP A 37 -10.31 12.36 5.24
N LEU A 38 -9.44 11.62 4.56
CA LEU A 38 -8.13 11.19 5.03
C LEU A 38 -8.17 10.33 6.29
N ARG A 39 -9.29 9.70 6.56
CA ARG A 39 -9.45 8.85 7.75
C ARG A 39 -9.08 7.40 7.49
N HIS A 40 -9.17 6.96 6.25
CA HIS A 40 -8.91 5.58 5.88
C HIS A 40 -8.01 5.52 4.67
N ALA A 41 -7.14 4.55 4.63
CA ALA A 41 -6.29 4.31 3.48
C ALA A 41 -6.20 2.82 3.22
N LYS A 42 -6.49 2.41 1.99
CA LYS A 42 -6.26 1.05 1.53
C LYS A 42 -4.85 0.98 0.98
N VAL A 43 -4.10 0.06 1.50
CA VAL A 43 -2.71 -0.14 1.07
C VAL A 43 -2.64 -1.46 0.32
N PHE A 44 -2.37 -1.37 -0.98
CA PHE A 44 -2.28 -2.55 -1.83
C PHE A 44 -0.85 -3.04 -1.85
N VAL A 45 -0.68 -4.34 -1.61
CA VAL A 45 0.65 -4.93 -1.56
C VAL A 45 0.73 -6.17 -2.43
N SER A 46 1.88 -6.37 -3.03
CA SER A 46 2.22 -7.58 -3.74
C SER A 46 3.16 -8.39 -2.85
N VAL A 47 2.90 -9.68 -2.74
CA VAL A 47 3.70 -10.57 -1.90
C VAL A 47 4.22 -11.71 -2.77
N LEU A 48 5.53 -11.91 -2.73
CA LEU A 48 6.15 -13.02 -3.44
C LEU A 48 6.07 -14.27 -2.58
N GLY A 49 5.50 -15.34 -3.16
CA GLY A 49 5.42 -16.62 -2.48
C GLY A 49 4.02 -17.22 -2.51
N SER A 50 3.81 -18.21 -1.64
CA SER A 50 2.57 -18.96 -1.57
C SER A 50 1.45 -18.15 -0.94
N GLU A 51 0.24 -18.69 -1.02
CA GLU A 51 -0.91 -18.09 -0.37
C GLU A 51 -0.71 -17.98 1.13
N ARG A 52 -0.10 -19.00 1.73
CA ARG A 52 0.21 -18.98 3.17
C ARG A 52 1.18 -17.83 3.49
N LYS A 53 2.17 -17.63 2.64
CA LYS A 53 3.13 -16.55 2.81
C LYS A 53 2.44 -15.19 2.70
N ARG A 54 1.50 -15.09 1.77
CA ARG A 54 0.70 -13.88 1.58
C ARG A 54 -0.10 -13.56 2.82
N GLU A 55 -0.80 -14.55 3.36
CA GLU A 55 -1.62 -14.36 4.56
C GLU A 55 -0.77 -13.95 5.75
N ALA A 56 0.37 -14.60 5.93
CA ALA A 56 1.28 -14.28 7.02
C ALA A 56 1.81 -12.85 6.90
N THR A 57 2.12 -12.44 5.67
CA THR A 57 2.62 -11.08 5.42
C THR A 57 1.55 -10.05 5.73
N LEU A 58 0.33 -10.27 5.26
CA LEU A 58 -0.77 -9.35 5.55
C LEU A 58 -1.04 -9.25 7.05
N ALA A 59 -1.00 -10.37 7.76
CA ALA A 59 -1.18 -10.38 9.21
C ALA A 59 -0.06 -9.58 9.90
N GLY A 60 1.17 -9.75 9.43
CA GLY A 60 2.30 -9.01 9.97
C GLY A 60 2.18 -7.52 9.76
N LEU A 61 1.77 -7.11 8.57
CA LEU A 61 1.56 -5.70 8.26
C LEU A 61 0.45 -5.11 9.12
N SER A 62 -0.66 -5.84 9.29
CA SER A 62 -1.77 -5.38 10.12
C SER A 62 -1.33 -5.22 11.57
N ALA A 63 -0.53 -6.16 12.07
CA ALA A 63 -0.02 -6.07 13.43
C ALA A 63 0.92 -4.87 13.62
N ALA A 64 1.58 -4.46 12.55
CA ALA A 64 2.53 -3.35 12.59
C ALA A 64 1.89 -2.00 12.23
N HIS A 65 0.57 -1.93 12.14
CA HIS A 65 -0.10 -0.72 11.67
C HIS A 65 0.28 0.52 12.49
N GLY A 66 0.47 0.36 13.80
CA GLY A 66 0.84 1.48 14.67
C GLY A 66 2.20 2.05 14.33
N VAL A 67 3.17 1.19 14.04
CA VAL A 67 4.50 1.62 13.64
C VAL A 67 4.43 2.37 12.32
N LEU A 68 3.65 1.84 11.38
CA LEU A 68 3.50 2.44 10.06
C LEU A 68 2.80 3.79 10.15
N GLN A 69 1.75 3.89 10.96
CA GLN A 69 1.06 5.16 11.16
C GLN A 69 1.97 6.20 11.82
N SER A 70 2.77 5.77 12.80
CA SER A 70 3.71 6.66 13.46
C SER A 70 4.73 7.21 12.47
N ARG A 71 5.23 6.37 11.59
CA ARG A 71 6.20 6.80 10.58
C ARG A 71 5.55 7.79 9.61
N LEU A 72 4.30 7.54 9.21
CA LEU A 72 3.57 8.46 8.35
C LEU A 72 3.41 9.83 9.00
N ALA A 73 3.01 9.84 10.27
CA ALA A 73 2.83 11.08 11.00
C ALA A 73 4.12 11.89 11.04
N HIS A 74 5.22 11.21 11.31
CA HIS A 74 6.52 11.85 11.41
C HIS A 74 7.02 12.37 10.06
N GLU A 75 7.00 11.52 9.04
CA GLU A 75 7.56 11.85 7.73
C GLU A 75 6.72 12.88 6.97
N LEU A 76 5.41 12.79 7.08
CA LEU A 76 4.51 13.66 6.35
C LEU A 76 3.92 14.76 7.23
N ARG A 77 4.36 14.84 8.49
CA ARG A 77 3.90 15.85 9.45
C ARG A 77 2.38 15.90 9.55
N MET A 78 1.76 14.74 9.62
CA MET A 78 0.31 14.64 9.70
C MET A 78 -0.12 14.73 11.16
N LYS A 79 -1.12 15.57 11.44
CA LYS A 79 -1.70 15.64 12.78
C LYS A 79 -2.51 14.39 13.08
N ARG A 80 -3.11 13.81 12.05
CA ARG A 80 -3.94 12.63 12.18
C ARG A 80 -3.62 11.71 11.00
N THR A 81 -3.27 10.48 11.29
CA THR A 81 -2.97 9.52 10.25
C THR A 81 -4.20 8.69 9.90
N PRO A 82 -4.35 8.28 8.65
CA PRO A 82 -5.45 7.40 8.28
C PRO A 82 -5.28 6.01 8.89
N THR A 83 -6.41 5.34 9.10
CA THR A 83 -6.40 3.94 9.47
C THR A 83 -5.99 3.14 8.25
N LEU A 84 -4.98 2.28 8.40
CA LEU A 84 -4.45 1.51 7.29
C LEU A 84 -5.11 0.14 7.20
N ALA A 85 -5.56 -0.20 6.00
CA ALA A 85 -6.09 -1.53 5.70
C ALA A 85 -5.25 -2.09 4.56
N PHE A 86 -4.67 -3.27 4.77
CA PHE A 86 -3.79 -3.88 3.80
C PHE A 86 -4.55 -4.91 2.98
N GLU A 87 -4.42 -4.83 1.66
CA GLU A 87 -5.05 -5.76 0.74
C GLU A 87 -4.03 -6.27 -0.28
N TYR A 88 -4.19 -7.52 -0.65
CA TYR A 88 -3.32 -8.12 -1.64
C TYR A 88 -3.68 -7.62 -3.03
N ASP A 89 -2.67 -7.22 -3.78
CA ASP A 89 -2.82 -6.77 -5.16
C ASP A 89 -2.38 -7.89 -6.09
N PRO A 90 -3.29 -8.55 -6.81
CA PRO A 90 -2.94 -9.65 -7.69
C PRO A 90 -2.34 -9.20 -9.03
N SER A 91 -2.29 -7.90 -9.29
CA SER A 91 -1.85 -7.41 -10.60
C SER A 91 -0.41 -7.79 -10.93
N VAL A 92 0.47 -7.79 -9.94
CA VAL A 92 1.88 -8.16 -10.17
C VAL A 92 1.99 -9.63 -10.54
N GLU A 93 1.21 -10.49 -9.90
CA GLU A 93 1.19 -11.91 -10.17
C GLU A 93 0.71 -12.20 -11.59
N ARG A 94 -0.23 -11.39 -12.07
CA ARG A 94 -0.77 -11.50 -13.42
C ARG A 94 0.02 -10.68 -14.45
N GLY A 95 1.15 -10.14 -14.02
CA GLY A 95 1.93 -9.24 -14.83
C GLY A 95 1.27 -7.87 -14.85
N VAL A 96 1.44 -7.13 -15.94
CA VAL A 96 0.89 -5.78 -16.05
C VAL A 96 -0.55 -5.76 -16.56
N ARG A 97 -1.13 -6.93 -16.78
CA ARG A 97 -2.46 -7.02 -17.41
C ARG A 97 -3.53 -6.21 -16.66
N MET A 98 -3.60 -6.39 -15.34
CA MET A 98 -4.60 -5.68 -14.54
C MET A 98 -4.40 -4.17 -14.63
N SER A 99 -3.18 -3.72 -14.50
CA SER A 99 -2.86 -2.31 -14.61
C SER A 99 -3.25 -1.74 -15.96
N GLN A 100 -2.91 -2.44 -17.03
CA GLN A 100 -3.25 -2.01 -18.37
C GLN A 100 -4.75 -1.92 -18.56
N LEU A 101 -5.46 -2.89 -18.03
CA LEU A 101 -6.91 -2.93 -18.16
C LEU A 101 -7.56 -1.76 -17.44
N ILE A 102 -7.08 -1.45 -16.25
CA ILE A 102 -7.58 -0.31 -15.48
C ILE A 102 -7.33 1.00 -16.23
N ASP A 103 -6.16 1.16 -16.79
CA ASP A 103 -5.82 2.36 -17.55
C ASP A 103 -6.72 2.53 -18.75
N GLU A 104 -7.06 1.44 -19.43
CA GLU A 104 -7.94 1.49 -20.59
C GLU A 104 -9.39 1.81 -20.22
N LEU A 105 -9.83 1.29 -19.08
CA LEU A 105 -11.22 1.45 -18.66
C LEU A 105 -11.47 2.78 -17.95
N ALA A 106 -10.45 3.42 -17.45
CA ALA A 106 -10.59 4.66 -16.69
C ALA A 106 -9.61 5.71 -17.16
N PRO A 107 -9.64 6.07 -18.46
CA PRO A 107 -8.69 7.04 -18.99
C PRO A 107 -8.81 8.41 -18.36
N GLU A 108 -10.00 8.79 -17.93
CA GLU A 108 -10.24 10.08 -17.28
C GLU A 108 -9.58 10.20 -15.94
N ASP A 109 -9.17 9.08 -15.34
CA ASP A 109 -8.47 9.08 -14.08
C ASP A 109 -6.98 9.39 -14.28
N ASN A 110 -6.58 9.54 -15.51
CA ASN A 110 -5.22 9.89 -15.84
C ASN A 110 -5.14 11.35 -16.25
N PRO A 111 -4.88 12.25 -15.31
CA PRO A 111 -4.86 13.68 -15.59
C PRO A 111 -3.73 14.12 -16.51
N GLY A 112 -2.82 13.24 -16.82
CA GLY A 112 -1.75 13.53 -17.75
C GLY A 112 -2.19 13.53 -19.20
N ARG A 113 -3.44 13.25 -19.46
CA ARG A 113 -3.95 13.25 -20.82
C ARG A 113 -4.39 14.59 -21.26
#